data_54f44419afac99f8c5fdaa37b4127834
#
_entry.id   54f44419afac99f8c5fdaa37b4127834
#
_cell.length_a   1.000
_cell.length_b   1.000
_cell.length_c   1.000
_cell.angle_alpha   90.00
_cell.angle_beta   90.00
_cell.angle_gamma   90.00
#
_symmetry.space_group_name_H-M   'P 1'
#
loop_
_entity.id
_entity.type
_entity.pdbx_description
1 polymer ?
#
loop_
_entity_poly.entity_id
_entity_poly.type
_entity_poly.pdbx_seq_one_letter_code
_entity_poly.pdbx_strand_id
1 'polypeptide(L)'
;MIESEHITWNGPDGENAARRASQLSYDAVGRRAKAEWLALFAEDAVIEDPAGPSFFDTEGKGHRGQDGISAFWDTVIAPARSIHFRVQDSFANGPFCANVATFVTELQDGTLVDTDLVATYQLNGQGKIENMRAYWEMDRAMATARKP
;
A
#
# COMPACT_ATOMS: atom_id res chain seq x y z
N MET A 1 -13.66 11.79 1.54
CA MET A 1 -12.90 10.57 1.21
C MET A 1 -13.61 9.79 0.12
N ILE A 2 -12.93 8.84 -0.49
CA ILE A 2 -13.57 7.95 -1.47
C ILE A 2 -14.37 6.85 -0.75
N GLU A 3 -15.38 6.31 -1.44
CA GLU A 3 -16.08 5.13 -0.97
C GLU A 3 -15.50 3.89 -1.62
N SER A 4 -15.25 2.85 -0.83
CA SER A 4 -14.69 1.60 -1.31
C SER A 4 -15.05 0.46 -0.36
N GLU A 5 -15.51 -0.65 -0.93
CA GLU A 5 -15.74 -1.87 -0.14
C GLU A 5 -14.43 -2.50 0.34
N HIS A 6 -13.29 -2.08 -0.22
CA HIS A 6 -11.98 -2.62 0.11
C HIS A 6 -11.26 -1.85 1.21
N ILE A 7 -11.88 -0.77 1.71
CA ILE A 7 -11.29 0.11 2.72
C ILE A 7 -12.25 0.25 3.90
N THR A 8 -11.74 0.00 5.10
CA THR A 8 -12.37 0.42 6.34
C THR A 8 -11.59 1.62 6.87
N TRP A 9 -12.19 2.81 6.79
CA TRP A 9 -11.51 4.05 7.14
C TRP A 9 -12.01 4.58 8.47
N ASN A 10 -11.15 4.57 9.49
CA ASN A 10 -11.43 5.10 10.84
C ASN A 10 -10.59 6.33 11.16
N GLY A 11 -9.88 6.86 10.17
CA GLY A 11 -9.11 8.09 10.30
C GLY A 11 -9.96 9.33 10.08
N PRO A 12 -9.34 10.51 10.08
CA PRO A 12 -10.04 11.76 9.78
C PRO A 12 -10.48 11.79 8.32
N ASP A 13 -11.57 12.52 8.05
CA ASP A 13 -12.15 12.65 6.71
C ASP A 13 -11.76 13.96 6.00
N GLY A 14 -10.84 14.73 6.58
CA GLY A 14 -10.36 15.97 5.99
C GLY A 14 -9.69 15.74 4.64
N GLU A 15 -10.04 16.58 3.67
CA GLU A 15 -9.51 16.46 2.31
C GLU A 15 -8.05 16.86 2.22
N ASN A 16 -7.26 15.99 1.58
CA ASN A 16 -5.85 16.23 1.27
C ASN A 16 -5.48 15.33 0.09
N ALA A 17 -4.77 15.87 -0.89
CA ALA A 17 -4.46 15.16 -2.11
C ALA A 17 -3.62 13.89 -1.88
N ALA A 18 -2.66 13.94 -0.94
CA ALA A 18 -1.83 12.75 -0.63
C ALA A 18 -2.64 11.69 0.09
N ARG A 19 -3.51 12.08 1.03
CA ARG A 19 -4.44 11.16 1.68
C ARG A 19 -5.35 10.48 0.67
N ARG A 20 -5.91 11.28 -0.24
CA ARG A 20 -6.77 10.75 -1.30
C ARG A 20 -6.02 9.79 -2.21
N ALA A 21 -4.78 10.10 -2.57
CA ALA A 21 -3.96 9.22 -3.39
C ALA A 21 -3.75 7.85 -2.72
N SER A 22 -3.53 7.83 -1.40
CA SER A 22 -3.42 6.58 -0.65
C SER A 22 -4.72 5.76 -0.72
N GLN A 23 -5.86 6.42 -0.57
CA GLN A 23 -7.17 5.76 -0.66
C GLN A 23 -7.42 5.20 -2.07
N LEU A 24 -7.08 5.96 -3.10
CA LEU A 24 -7.20 5.50 -4.49
C LEU A 24 -6.30 4.29 -4.76
N SER A 25 -5.10 4.28 -4.18
CA SER A 25 -4.18 3.14 -4.28
C SER A 25 -4.79 1.89 -3.64
N TYR A 26 -5.32 2.01 -2.43
CA TYR A 26 -5.96 0.88 -1.73
C TYR A 26 -7.15 0.34 -2.51
N ASP A 27 -7.98 1.23 -3.02
CA ASP A 27 -9.15 0.83 -3.81
C ASP A 27 -8.75 0.10 -5.10
N ALA A 28 -7.77 0.62 -5.83
CA ALA A 28 -7.30 0.00 -7.07
C ALA A 28 -6.68 -1.38 -6.80
N VAL A 29 -5.92 -1.53 -5.71
CA VAL A 29 -5.38 -2.83 -5.31
C VAL A 29 -6.53 -3.79 -4.96
N GLY A 30 -7.49 -3.36 -4.18
CA GLY A 30 -8.65 -4.17 -3.78
C GLY A 30 -9.45 -4.67 -4.97
N ARG A 31 -9.66 -3.80 -5.97
CA ARG A 31 -10.37 -4.15 -7.21
C ARG A 31 -9.50 -4.91 -8.22
N ARG A 32 -8.22 -5.10 -7.94
CA ARG A 32 -7.27 -5.76 -8.85
C ARG A 32 -7.08 -4.98 -10.15
N ALA A 33 -7.16 -3.66 -10.07
CA ALA A 33 -7.08 -2.76 -11.21
C ALA A 33 -5.64 -2.26 -11.41
N LYS A 34 -4.76 -3.13 -11.89
CA LYS A 34 -3.32 -2.84 -12.00
C LYS A 34 -3.02 -1.57 -12.81
N ALA A 35 -3.67 -1.40 -13.96
CA ALA A 35 -3.41 -0.24 -14.82
C ALA A 35 -3.79 1.08 -14.14
N GLU A 36 -4.94 1.11 -13.44
CA GLU A 36 -5.34 2.28 -12.65
C GLU A 36 -4.36 2.56 -11.53
N TRP A 37 -3.90 1.51 -10.86
CA TRP A 37 -2.94 1.63 -9.77
C TRP A 37 -1.61 2.21 -10.27
N LEU A 38 -1.07 1.66 -11.37
CA LEU A 38 0.17 2.17 -11.96
C LEU A 38 0.05 3.65 -12.36
N ALA A 39 -1.12 4.07 -12.84
CA ALA A 39 -1.35 5.45 -13.26
C ALA A 39 -1.32 6.45 -12.10
N LEU A 40 -1.42 5.99 -10.85
CA LEU A 40 -1.30 6.86 -9.67
C LEU A 40 0.14 7.27 -9.38
N PHE A 41 1.13 6.53 -9.91
CA PHE A 41 2.55 6.70 -9.62
C PHE A 41 3.26 7.50 -10.70
N ALA A 42 4.24 8.31 -10.29
CA ALA A 42 5.12 9.02 -11.21
C ALA A 42 6.00 8.02 -11.98
N GLU A 43 6.52 8.44 -13.13
CA GLU A 43 7.39 7.59 -13.95
C GLU A 43 8.63 7.11 -13.21
N ASP A 44 9.18 7.95 -12.34
CA ASP A 44 10.38 7.67 -11.54
C ASP A 44 10.07 7.32 -10.08
N ALA A 45 8.84 6.96 -9.78
CA ALA A 45 8.41 6.66 -8.42
C ALA A 45 9.17 5.49 -7.81
N VAL A 46 9.22 5.47 -6.48
CA VAL A 46 9.86 4.39 -5.72
C VAL A 46 8.86 3.85 -4.69
N ILE A 47 8.73 2.53 -4.65
CA ILE A 47 8.00 1.81 -3.60
C ILE A 47 8.99 1.07 -2.72
N GLU A 48 8.89 1.26 -1.42
CA GLU A 48 9.64 0.52 -0.39
C GLU A 48 8.63 -0.13 0.55
N ASP A 49 8.37 -1.41 0.36
CA ASP A 49 7.28 -2.12 1.06
C ASP A 49 7.68 -3.58 1.32
N PRO A 50 8.25 -3.92 2.47
CA PRO A 50 8.60 -3.02 3.58
C PRO A 50 9.80 -2.16 3.25
N ALA A 51 9.93 -1.02 3.93
CA ALA A 51 11.13 -0.19 3.84
C ALA A 51 12.32 -0.97 4.41
N GLY A 52 13.47 -0.89 3.72
CA GLY A 52 14.66 -1.63 4.09
C GLY A 52 14.73 -3.02 3.44
N PRO A 53 15.77 -3.80 3.77
CA PRO A 53 15.93 -5.13 3.18
C PRO A 53 14.80 -6.09 3.56
N SER A 54 14.39 -6.91 2.60
CA SER A 54 13.33 -7.89 2.80
C SER A 54 13.49 -9.05 1.83
N PHE A 55 12.61 -10.03 1.98
CA PHE A 55 12.49 -11.14 1.03
C PHE A 55 12.20 -10.65 -0.39
N PHE A 56 11.47 -9.55 -0.52
CA PHE A 56 11.08 -8.98 -1.83
C PHE A 56 12.12 -8.02 -2.39
N ASP A 57 13.09 -7.59 -1.58
CA ASP A 57 14.05 -6.55 -1.92
C ASP A 57 15.27 -6.74 -1.01
N THR A 58 16.16 -7.64 -1.41
CA THR A 58 17.24 -8.11 -0.54
C THR A 58 18.24 -7.01 -0.18
N GLU A 59 18.43 -6.01 -1.05
CA GLU A 59 19.32 -4.89 -0.79
C GLU A 59 18.61 -3.68 -0.14
N GLY A 60 17.29 -3.68 -0.10
CA GLY A 60 16.51 -2.59 0.48
C GLY A 60 16.55 -1.31 -0.33
N LYS A 61 16.71 -1.39 -1.64
CA LYS A 61 16.83 -0.22 -2.51
C LYS A 61 15.50 0.29 -3.06
N GLY A 62 14.43 -0.45 -2.82
CA GLY A 62 13.10 -0.12 -3.31
C GLY A 62 12.86 -0.61 -4.75
N HIS A 63 11.60 -0.54 -5.15
CA HIS A 63 11.14 -0.88 -6.49
C HIS A 63 10.98 0.43 -7.26
N ARG A 64 11.77 0.61 -8.33
CA ARG A 64 11.96 1.91 -8.96
C ARG A 64 11.40 1.97 -10.36
N GLY A 65 10.70 3.08 -10.66
CA GLY A 65 10.13 3.35 -11.96
C GLY A 65 8.92 2.48 -12.27
N GLN A 66 8.27 2.74 -13.39
CA GLN A 66 7.04 2.01 -13.77
C GLN A 66 7.30 0.51 -13.92
N ASP A 67 8.45 0.12 -14.45
CA ASP A 67 8.80 -1.30 -14.62
C ASP A 67 9.02 -1.98 -13.26
N GLY A 68 9.74 -1.32 -12.34
CA GLY A 68 9.97 -1.85 -11.00
C GLY A 68 8.70 -1.96 -10.19
N ILE A 69 7.82 -0.96 -10.30
CA ILE A 69 6.53 -0.93 -9.61
C ILE A 69 5.57 -1.98 -10.19
N SER A 70 5.59 -2.17 -11.51
CA SER A 70 4.82 -3.23 -12.16
C SER A 70 5.28 -4.62 -11.68
N ALA A 71 6.58 -4.83 -11.57
CA ALA A 71 7.13 -6.08 -11.05
C ALA A 71 6.75 -6.29 -9.57
N PHE A 72 6.72 -5.24 -8.77
CA PHE A 72 6.25 -5.30 -7.39
C PHE A 72 4.80 -5.80 -7.32
N TRP A 73 3.91 -5.25 -8.17
CA TRP A 73 2.54 -5.74 -8.25
C TRP A 73 2.49 -7.24 -8.52
N ASP A 74 3.24 -7.70 -9.52
CA ASP A 74 3.21 -9.11 -9.94
C ASP A 74 3.75 -10.04 -8.85
N THR A 75 4.74 -9.59 -8.09
CA THR A 75 5.42 -10.42 -7.09
C THR A 75 4.71 -10.38 -5.73
N VAL A 76 4.18 -9.24 -5.33
CA VAL A 76 3.68 -9.01 -3.96
C VAL A 76 2.17 -8.93 -3.90
N ILE A 77 1.54 -8.23 -4.84
CA ILE A 77 0.09 -7.96 -4.79
C ILE A 77 -0.70 -9.07 -5.49
N ALA A 78 -0.31 -9.40 -6.72
CA ALA A 78 -1.06 -10.36 -7.54
C ALA A 78 -1.20 -11.76 -6.93
N PRO A 79 -0.21 -12.29 -6.19
CA PRO A 79 -0.36 -13.62 -5.58
C PRO A 79 -1.39 -13.70 -4.48
N ALA A 80 -1.76 -12.58 -3.85
CA ALA A 80 -2.80 -12.58 -2.82
C ALA A 80 -4.17 -12.81 -3.47
N ARG A 81 -5.04 -13.55 -2.80
CA ARG A 81 -6.41 -13.77 -3.24
C ARG A 81 -7.23 -12.51 -3.08
N SER A 82 -7.06 -11.79 -1.95
CA SER A 82 -7.67 -10.50 -1.71
C SER A 82 -6.86 -9.72 -0.68
N ILE A 83 -7.00 -8.41 -0.68
CA ILE A 83 -6.41 -7.53 0.34
C ILE A 83 -7.49 -6.54 0.75
N HIS A 84 -7.74 -6.44 2.07
CA HIS A 84 -8.60 -5.43 2.65
C HIS A 84 -7.75 -4.45 3.47
N PHE A 85 -8.00 -3.16 3.29
CA PHE A 85 -7.21 -2.09 3.90
C PHE A 85 -7.99 -1.48 5.06
N ARG A 86 -7.52 -1.72 6.28
CA ARG A 86 -8.12 -1.15 7.48
C ARG A 86 -7.22 -0.04 8.00
N VAL A 87 -7.67 1.20 7.90
CA VAL A 87 -6.90 2.39 8.31
C VAL A 87 -7.43 2.89 9.64
N GLN A 88 -6.61 2.84 10.68
CA GLN A 88 -6.96 3.27 12.02
C GLN A 88 -6.81 4.77 12.20
N ASP A 89 -5.81 5.38 11.56
CA ASP A 89 -5.55 6.81 11.66
C ASP A 89 -4.77 7.30 10.44
N SER A 90 -4.78 8.60 10.20
CA SER A 90 -4.12 9.21 9.04
C SER A 90 -3.71 10.63 9.37
N PHE A 91 -2.51 10.99 8.95
CA PHE A 91 -1.92 12.30 9.15
C PHE A 91 -1.46 12.82 7.80
N ALA A 92 -1.88 14.04 7.43
CA ALA A 92 -1.53 14.58 6.12
C ALA A 92 -1.27 16.09 6.22
N ASN A 93 -0.29 16.55 5.44
CA ASN A 93 0.04 17.97 5.32
C ASN A 93 0.70 18.19 3.96
N GLY A 94 0.13 19.07 3.14
CA GLY A 94 0.67 19.34 1.81
C GLY A 94 0.75 18.05 0.98
N PRO A 95 1.92 17.76 0.37
CA PRO A 95 2.07 16.58 -0.49
C PRO A 95 2.37 15.28 0.28
N PHE A 96 2.26 15.30 1.61
CA PHE A 96 2.65 14.17 2.46
C PHE A 96 1.45 13.58 3.20
N CYS A 97 1.43 12.25 3.30
CA CYS A 97 0.45 11.51 4.10
C CYS A 97 1.11 10.32 4.77
N ALA A 98 0.71 10.04 6.00
CA ALA A 98 1.09 8.82 6.72
C ALA A 98 -0.16 8.18 7.31
N ASN A 99 -0.36 6.90 7.00
CA ASN A 99 -1.50 6.12 7.48
C ASN A 99 -1.03 5.06 8.46
N VAL A 100 -1.73 4.94 9.58
CA VAL A 100 -1.59 3.81 10.51
C VAL A 100 -2.64 2.79 10.11
N ALA A 101 -2.24 1.61 9.71
CA ALA A 101 -3.14 0.67 9.06
C ALA A 101 -2.82 -0.79 9.35
N THR A 102 -3.77 -1.66 9.06
CA THR A 102 -3.60 -3.10 8.99
C THR A 102 -4.08 -3.54 7.62
N PHE A 103 -3.20 -4.16 6.85
CA PHE A 103 -3.57 -4.77 5.57
C PHE A 103 -3.89 -6.23 5.83
N VAL A 104 -5.15 -6.60 5.61
CA VAL A 104 -5.61 -7.98 5.81
C VAL A 104 -5.53 -8.69 4.48
N THR A 105 -4.56 -9.59 4.36
CA THR A 105 -4.30 -10.34 3.13
C THR A 105 -4.87 -11.73 3.25
N GLU A 106 -5.67 -12.13 2.28
CA GLU A 106 -6.11 -13.52 2.12
C GLU A 106 -5.21 -14.19 1.09
N LEU A 107 -4.57 -15.29 1.51
CA LEU A 107 -3.73 -16.09 0.61
C LEU A 107 -4.60 -17.03 -0.22
N GLN A 108 -3.99 -17.70 -1.22
CA GLN A 108 -4.74 -18.56 -2.15
C GLN A 108 -5.43 -19.75 -1.46
N ASP A 109 -4.85 -20.22 -0.35
CA ASP A 109 -5.42 -21.32 0.43
C ASP A 109 -6.45 -20.86 1.49
N GLY A 110 -6.79 -19.57 1.50
CA GLY A 110 -7.73 -18.99 2.46
C GLY A 110 -7.12 -18.54 3.77
N THR A 111 -5.82 -18.72 3.99
CA THR A 111 -5.14 -18.21 5.17
C THR A 111 -5.20 -16.68 5.20
N LEU A 112 -5.53 -16.10 6.34
CA LEU A 112 -5.52 -14.66 6.55
C LEU A 112 -4.24 -14.24 7.27
N VAL A 113 -3.64 -13.14 6.82
CA VAL A 113 -2.44 -12.54 7.42
C VAL A 113 -2.73 -11.06 7.64
N ASP A 114 -2.49 -10.57 8.86
CA ASP A 114 -2.61 -9.15 9.19
C ASP A 114 -1.23 -8.51 9.20
N THR A 115 -1.06 -7.48 8.37
CA THR A 115 0.17 -6.70 8.35
C THR A 115 -0.11 -5.35 8.97
N ASP A 116 0.29 -5.18 10.23
CA ASP A 116 0.23 -3.88 10.92
C ASP A 116 1.40 -3.03 10.43
N LEU A 117 1.11 -1.80 10.02
CA LEU A 117 2.11 -0.96 9.39
C LEU A 117 1.81 0.54 9.51
N VAL A 118 2.84 1.32 9.21
CA VAL A 118 2.67 2.73 8.87
C VAL A 118 3.08 2.88 7.41
N ALA A 119 2.18 3.42 6.59
CA ALA A 119 2.45 3.66 5.18
C ALA A 119 2.50 5.15 4.91
N THR A 120 3.55 5.60 4.22
CA THR A 120 3.75 7.01 3.89
C THR A 120 3.70 7.21 2.38
N TYR A 121 3.16 8.37 1.99
CA TYR A 121 2.97 8.74 0.59
C TYR A 121 3.46 10.16 0.39
N GLN A 122 4.21 10.39 -0.68
CA GLN A 122 4.66 11.71 -1.09
C GLN A 122 4.25 11.94 -2.54
N LEU A 123 3.55 13.05 -2.81
CA LEU A 123 3.17 13.42 -4.17
C LEU A 123 4.20 14.36 -4.77
N ASN A 124 4.38 14.28 -6.09
CA ASN A 124 5.14 15.26 -6.85
C ASN A 124 4.26 16.47 -7.21
N GLY A 125 4.83 17.44 -7.92
CA GLY A 125 4.12 18.66 -8.31
C GLY A 125 2.95 18.43 -9.29
N GLN A 126 2.83 17.23 -9.86
CA GLN A 126 1.75 16.85 -10.77
C GLN A 126 0.68 16.01 -10.10
N GLY A 127 0.78 15.83 -8.76
CA GLY A 127 -0.20 15.04 -8.00
C GLY A 127 -0.02 13.54 -8.11
N LYS A 128 1.11 13.07 -8.65
CA LYS A 128 1.43 11.65 -8.72
C LYS A 128 2.23 11.22 -7.49
N ILE A 129 2.06 9.96 -7.07
CA ILE A 129 2.85 9.40 -5.98
C ILE A 129 4.29 9.21 -6.48
N GLU A 130 5.24 9.93 -5.88
CA GLU A 130 6.65 9.76 -6.23
C GLU A 130 7.40 8.88 -5.23
N ASN A 131 6.84 8.69 -4.03
CA ASN A 131 7.41 7.78 -3.03
C ASN A 131 6.30 7.20 -2.17
N MET A 132 6.34 5.88 -2.02
CA MET A 132 5.50 5.14 -1.09
C MET A 132 6.40 4.26 -0.24
N ARG A 133 6.28 4.36 1.09
CA ARG A 133 6.99 3.49 2.02
C ARG A 133 6.01 2.87 2.99
N ALA A 134 6.20 1.59 3.26
CA ALA A 134 5.47 0.89 4.31
C ALA A 134 6.46 0.30 5.30
N TYR A 135 6.24 0.57 6.57
CA TYR A 135 7.09 0.13 7.66
C TYR A 135 6.40 -1.01 8.38
N TRP A 136 6.88 -2.24 8.17
CA TRP A 136 6.33 -3.44 8.80
C TRP A 136 7.38 -4.54 8.85
N GLU A 137 7.09 -5.54 9.68
CA GLU A 137 8.01 -6.65 9.96
C GLU A 137 7.38 -7.97 9.52
N MET A 138 8.10 -8.72 8.70
CA MET A 138 7.62 -9.97 8.11
C MET A 138 7.24 -11.00 9.19
N ASP A 139 8.10 -11.20 10.19
CA ASP A 139 7.84 -12.19 11.23
C ASP A 139 6.60 -11.84 12.05
N ARG A 140 6.42 -10.55 12.35
CA ARG A 140 5.24 -10.06 13.05
C ARG A 140 3.97 -10.30 12.25
N ALA A 141 4.01 -10.02 10.96
CA ALA A 141 2.86 -10.27 10.07
C ALA A 141 2.55 -11.76 9.97
N MET A 142 3.56 -12.59 9.73
CA MET A 142 3.36 -14.04 9.57
C MET A 142 2.87 -14.70 10.87
N ALA A 143 3.19 -14.13 12.04
CA ALA A 143 2.69 -14.63 13.32
C ALA A 143 1.16 -14.50 13.45
N THR A 144 0.51 -13.66 12.65
CA THR A 144 -0.96 -13.50 12.65
C THR A 144 -1.67 -14.51 11.76
N ALA A 145 -0.94 -15.34 11.02
CA ALA A 145 -1.53 -16.26 10.04
C ALA A 145 -2.54 -17.19 10.70
N ARG A 146 -3.74 -17.28 10.09
CA ARG A 146 -4.83 -18.08 10.61
C ARG A 146 -5.77 -18.51 9.50
N LYS A 147 -6.44 -19.63 9.68
CA LYS A 147 -7.59 -20.02 8.86
C LYS A 147 -8.83 -19.39 9.46
N PRO A 148 -9.70 -18.79 8.64
CA PRO A 148 -10.95 -18.20 9.13
C PRO A 148 -11.94 -19.27 9.58
#